data_48ba00b9c5e88f42f37b0acb20e236ac
#
_entry.id   48ba00b9c5e88f42f37b0acb20e236ac
#
_cell.length_a   1.000
_cell.length_b   1.000
_cell.length_c   1.000
_cell.angle_alpha   90.00
_cell.angle_beta   90.00
_cell.angle_gamma   90.00
#
_symmetry.space_group_name_H-M   'P 1'
#
loop_
_entity.id
_entity.type
_entity.pdbx_description
1 polymer ?
#
loop_
_entity_poly.entity_id
_entity_poly.type
_entity_poly.pdbx_seq_one_letter_code
_entity_poly.pdbx_strand_id
1 'polypeptide(L)'
;MIIVMNNGATEEQIEGVVKKIREYGLDANISRGTERTVIGAIGDERKLDQEMFDSLPGVEQSMHIVKPYKIVGREWHKQDSIIDIKGIKLGGNQIQIIAGPCSVETQPQMDAAAQYVHEAGCRLMRGGAFKPRTSPYAFQGHGEEGLVMFRKAAERYNLPMVTELMDVRQLDTFMKHNVDVIQIGTRSMQNFDLLKEVGKVDKPVILKRGMSATISEWLMAAEYIAAGGNHNIIFCERGIRTFETYYRNVLDVTAIPVLKKETHLPVIVDPSHAGGKAWMVPALSRAAIAAGADGLLVEMHPTPCEAWCDADQALTPDELKTLMVSLGAIAGAIGRTI
;
A
#
# COMPACT_ATOMS: atom_id res chain seq x y z
N MET A 1 10.91 14.68 21.12
CA MET A 1 11.50 13.33 21.33
C MET A 1 11.64 13.09 22.82
N ILE A 2 11.30 11.90 23.29
CA ILE A 2 11.57 11.45 24.65
C ILE A 2 12.72 10.44 24.59
N ILE A 3 13.72 10.64 25.43
CA ILE A 3 14.88 9.74 25.56
C ILE A 3 14.84 9.16 26.97
N VAL A 4 14.79 7.84 27.06
CA VAL A 4 14.78 7.09 28.33
C VAL A 4 16.21 6.59 28.58
N MET A 5 16.76 6.95 29.74
CA MET A 5 18.10 6.51 30.14
C MET A 5 18.02 5.15 30.83
N ASN A 6 19.06 4.34 30.68
CA ASN A 6 19.24 3.08 31.40
C ASN A 6 19.17 3.30 32.91
N ASN A 7 18.73 2.29 33.63
CA ASN A 7 18.83 2.29 35.09
C ASN A 7 20.29 2.35 35.49
N GLY A 8 20.67 3.39 36.26
CA GLY A 8 22.05 3.64 36.66
C GLY A 8 22.90 4.41 35.65
N ALA A 9 22.29 5.06 34.64
CA ALA A 9 23.01 5.98 33.77
C ALA A 9 23.73 7.08 34.58
N THR A 10 24.99 7.36 34.23
CA THR A 10 25.78 8.36 34.92
C THR A 10 25.41 9.79 34.52
N GLU A 11 25.71 10.77 35.37
CA GLU A 11 25.47 12.20 35.04
C GLU A 11 26.21 12.59 33.75
N GLU A 12 27.40 12.06 33.49
CA GLU A 12 28.14 12.32 32.27
C GLU A 12 27.39 11.84 31.02
N GLN A 13 26.75 10.66 31.09
CA GLN A 13 25.93 10.11 30.03
C GLN A 13 24.65 10.97 29.79
N ILE A 14 24.00 11.41 30.87
CA ILE A 14 22.84 12.31 30.81
C ILE A 14 23.23 13.64 30.19
N GLU A 15 24.34 14.25 30.60
CA GLU A 15 24.85 15.48 30.04
C GLU A 15 25.24 15.33 28.56
N GLY A 16 25.80 14.19 28.18
CA GLY A 16 26.10 13.85 26.78
C GLY A 16 24.88 13.89 25.89
N VAL A 17 23.77 13.32 26.33
CA VAL A 17 22.49 13.36 25.61
C VAL A 17 21.95 14.78 25.55
N VAL A 18 21.98 15.52 26.65
CA VAL A 18 21.52 16.93 26.70
C VAL A 18 22.34 17.80 25.75
N LYS A 19 23.65 17.65 25.75
CA LYS A 19 24.54 18.36 24.84
C LYS A 19 24.18 18.06 23.38
N LYS A 20 23.93 16.79 23.08
CA LYS A 20 23.53 16.37 21.73
C LYS A 20 22.22 17.01 21.28
N ILE A 21 21.19 17.05 22.14
CA ILE A 21 19.93 17.77 21.87
C ILE A 21 20.19 19.25 21.54
N ARG A 22 21.06 19.91 22.32
CA ARG A 22 21.39 21.34 22.12
C ARG A 22 22.18 21.59 20.83
N GLU A 23 23.00 20.67 20.38
CA GLU A 23 23.70 20.75 19.07
C GLU A 23 22.72 20.87 17.90
N TYR A 24 21.50 20.33 18.03
CA TYR A 24 20.42 20.46 17.05
C TYR A 24 19.56 21.74 17.24
N GLY A 25 19.95 22.60 18.18
CA GLY A 25 19.25 23.87 18.44
C GLY A 25 17.94 23.69 19.23
N LEU A 26 17.81 22.60 19.99
CA LEU A 26 16.65 22.33 20.84
C LEU A 26 17.01 22.46 22.32
N ASP A 27 16.00 22.70 23.17
CA ASP A 27 16.15 22.62 24.61
C ASP A 27 15.91 21.21 25.15
N ALA A 28 16.48 20.92 26.31
CA ALA A 28 16.30 19.65 26.99
C ALA A 28 15.66 19.83 28.37
N ASN A 29 14.67 19.03 28.68
CA ASN A 29 14.07 18.93 30.02
C ASN A 29 14.40 17.55 30.60
N ILE A 30 15.01 17.53 31.79
CA ILE A 30 15.41 16.30 32.48
C ILE A 30 14.40 16.03 33.58
N SER A 31 13.74 14.88 33.51
CA SER A 31 12.88 14.35 34.56
C SER A 31 13.59 13.17 35.26
N ARG A 32 13.91 13.33 36.55
CA ARG A 32 14.58 12.29 37.34
C ARG A 32 13.54 11.55 38.17
N GLY A 33 13.21 10.35 37.72
CA GLY A 33 12.37 9.44 38.49
C GLY A 33 13.18 8.60 39.48
N THR A 34 12.50 7.85 40.31
CA THR A 34 13.12 6.93 41.29
C THR A 34 13.83 5.75 40.62
N GLU A 35 13.38 5.32 39.46
CA GLU A 35 13.93 4.16 38.75
C GLU A 35 14.68 4.57 37.49
N ARG A 36 14.29 5.64 36.82
CA ARG A 36 14.84 6.05 35.50
C ARG A 36 14.88 7.56 35.34
N THR A 37 15.86 8.05 34.59
CA THR A 37 15.89 9.42 34.12
C THR A 37 15.32 9.47 32.70
N VAL A 38 14.43 10.44 32.45
CA VAL A 38 13.83 10.69 31.15
C VAL A 38 14.23 12.10 30.71
N ILE A 39 14.70 12.24 29.47
CA ILE A 39 15.08 13.51 28.85
C ILE A 39 14.10 13.84 27.72
N GLY A 40 13.40 14.96 27.85
CA GLY A 40 12.52 15.47 26.79
C GLY A 40 13.25 16.52 25.94
N ALA A 41 13.36 16.32 24.63
CA ALA A 41 13.79 17.36 23.71
C ALA A 41 12.62 18.30 23.42
N ILE A 42 12.82 19.60 23.64
CA ILE A 42 11.80 20.64 23.46
C ILE A 42 12.12 21.46 22.21
N GLY A 43 11.20 21.47 21.26
CA GLY A 43 11.34 22.19 20.00
C GLY A 43 10.93 21.35 18.79
N ASP A 44 11.43 21.66 17.59
CA ASP A 44 11.14 20.89 16.37
C ASP A 44 11.97 19.61 16.31
N GLU A 45 11.45 18.55 16.96
CA GLU A 45 12.11 17.24 17.10
C GLU A 45 12.28 16.46 15.80
N ARG A 46 11.70 16.93 14.68
CA ARG A 46 11.86 16.31 13.35
C ARG A 46 13.29 16.34 12.81
N LYS A 47 14.12 17.19 13.39
CA LYS A 47 15.56 17.28 13.09
C LYS A 47 16.39 16.22 13.80
N LEU A 48 15.79 15.52 14.76
CA LEU A 48 16.48 14.53 15.56
C LEU A 48 16.36 13.16 14.90
N ASP A 49 17.47 12.48 14.77
CA ASP A 49 17.54 11.09 14.31
C ASP A 49 17.43 10.15 15.50
N GLN A 50 16.36 9.33 15.52
CA GLN A 50 16.09 8.39 16.60
C GLN A 50 17.22 7.35 16.75
N GLU A 51 17.70 6.77 15.64
CA GLU A 51 18.76 5.74 15.66
C GLU A 51 20.06 6.28 16.26
N MET A 52 20.37 7.55 15.94
CA MET A 52 21.53 8.23 16.53
C MET A 52 21.39 8.38 18.04
N PHE A 53 20.20 8.77 18.56
CA PHE A 53 19.99 8.89 20.00
C PHE A 53 19.99 7.54 20.71
N ASP A 54 19.41 6.50 20.08
CA ASP A 54 19.43 5.13 20.62
C ASP A 54 20.86 4.56 20.73
N SER A 55 21.80 5.05 19.90
CA SER A 55 23.20 4.66 19.93
C SER A 55 24.06 5.35 21.00
N LEU A 56 23.53 6.38 21.67
CA LEU A 56 24.28 7.12 22.67
C LEU A 56 24.50 6.31 23.97
N PRO A 57 25.68 6.43 24.61
CA PRO A 57 25.94 5.74 25.85
C PRO A 57 24.93 6.08 26.94
N GLY A 58 24.39 5.05 27.59
CA GLY A 58 23.45 5.21 28.68
C GLY A 58 21.98 5.41 28.26
N VAL A 59 21.69 5.46 26.98
CA VAL A 59 20.30 5.48 26.46
C VAL A 59 19.75 4.05 26.40
N GLU A 60 18.55 3.83 26.91
CA GLU A 60 17.81 2.59 26.80
C GLU A 60 16.99 2.57 25.50
N GLN A 61 16.28 3.67 25.23
CA GLN A 61 15.50 3.89 24.02
C GLN A 61 15.16 5.36 23.85
N SER A 62 14.94 5.79 22.62
CA SER A 62 14.33 7.08 22.32
C SER A 62 13.05 6.91 21.51
N MET A 63 12.15 7.91 21.57
CA MET A 63 10.89 7.88 20.84
C MET A 63 10.46 9.29 20.44
N HIS A 64 9.98 9.45 19.21
CA HIS A 64 9.34 10.69 18.79
C HIS A 64 7.96 10.84 19.43
N ILE A 65 7.65 12.06 19.91
CA ILE A 65 6.30 12.40 20.37
C ILE A 65 5.42 12.73 19.16
N VAL A 66 6.00 13.37 18.15
CA VAL A 66 5.29 13.75 16.91
C VAL A 66 5.48 12.66 15.86
N LYS A 67 4.39 12.28 15.19
CA LYS A 67 4.43 11.31 14.10
C LYS A 67 5.37 11.80 13.00
N PRO A 68 6.23 10.91 12.43
CA PRO A 68 7.19 11.29 11.39
C PRO A 68 6.52 11.62 10.04
N TYR A 69 5.28 11.18 9.82
CA TYR A 69 4.44 11.52 8.66
C TYR A 69 3.41 12.60 9.04
N LYS A 70 3.05 13.46 8.09
CA LYS A 70 2.15 14.60 8.30
C LYS A 70 1.00 14.60 7.31
N ILE A 71 1.32 14.76 6.03
CA ILE A 71 0.35 14.98 4.95
C ILE A 71 -0.60 13.79 4.83
N VAL A 72 -0.07 12.57 4.97
CA VAL A 72 -0.88 11.35 4.93
C VAL A 72 -1.58 11.04 6.26
N GLY A 73 -1.24 11.76 7.34
CA GLY A 73 -1.77 11.51 8.69
C GLY A 73 -3.16 12.09 8.91
N ARG A 74 -3.95 11.43 9.77
CA ARG A 74 -5.29 11.88 10.17
C ARG A 74 -5.28 13.26 10.83
N GLU A 75 -4.16 13.69 11.39
CA GLU A 75 -4.01 15.03 11.98
C GLU A 75 -4.02 16.13 10.92
N TRP A 76 -3.52 15.87 9.73
CA TRP A 76 -3.55 16.77 8.58
C TRP A 76 -4.95 16.92 7.99
N HIS A 77 -5.66 15.78 7.83
CA HIS A 77 -6.99 15.76 7.26
C HIS A 77 -7.89 14.82 8.08
N LYS A 78 -8.84 15.40 8.82
CA LYS A 78 -9.67 14.67 9.80
C LYS A 78 -10.69 13.73 9.17
N GLN A 79 -11.20 14.07 7.98
CA GLN A 79 -12.20 13.27 7.26
C GLN A 79 -11.52 12.22 6.37
N ASP A 80 -12.23 11.18 6.00
CA ASP A 80 -11.74 10.21 5.02
C ASP A 80 -11.61 10.86 3.65
N SER A 81 -10.48 10.62 2.98
CA SER A 81 -10.28 11.04 1.60
C SER A 81 -11.00 10.12 0.63
N ILE A 82 -11.59 10.71 -0.39
CA ILE A 82 -12.24 10.00 -1.49
C ILE A 82 -11.44 10.28 -2.76
N ILE A 83 -10.86 9.25 -3.34
CA ILE A 83 -10.10 9.33 -4.58
C ILE A 83 -11.04 9.15 -5.76
N ASP A 84 -11.03 10.11 -6.68
CA ASP A 84 -11.79 10.03 -7.93
C ASP A 84 -10.95 9.37 -9.03
N ILE A 85 -11.44 8.27 -9.55
CA ILE A 85 -10.83 7.55 -10.67
C ILE A 85 -11.83 7.58 -11.84
N LYS A 86 -11.77 8.63 -12.65
CA LYS A 86 -12.72 8.83 -13.79
C LYS A 86 -14.20 8.71 -13.38
N GLY A 87 -14.59 9.37 -12.30
CA GLY A 87 -15.95 9.34 -11.76
C GLY A 87 -16.26 8.16 -10.84
N ILE A 88 -15.34 7.22 -10.66
CA ILE A 88 -15.45 6.13 -9.69
C ILE A 88 -14.82 6.59 -8.38
N LYS A 89 -15.61 6.64 -7.32
CA LYS A 89 -15.17 7.07 -5.99
C LYS A 89 -14.61 5.88 -5.21
N LEU A 90 -13.37 5.98 -4.73
CA LEU A 90 -12.73 5.00 -3.86
C LEU A 90 -12.42 5.66 -2.51
N GLY A 91 -12.82 5.03 -1.39
CA GLY A 91 -12.69 5.57 -0.04
C GLY A 91 -13.98 6.08 0.59
N GLY A 92 -15.11 6.12 -0.17
CA GLY A 92 -16.43 6.50 0.33
C GLY A 92 -17.24 5.31 0.85
N ASN A 93 -18.56 5.46 0.83
CA ASN A 93 -19.48 4.39 1.24
C ASN A 93 -19.46 3.18 0.30
N GLN A 94 -19.23 3.40 -0.99
CA GLN A 94 -19.14 2.33 -1.98
C GLN A 94 -17.75 1.69 -1.98
N ILE A 95 -17.71 0.38 -1.79
CA ILE A 95 -16.49 -0.44 -1.83
C ILE A 95 -16.19 -0.75 -3.31
N GLN A 96 -14.94 -0.59 -3.73
CA GLN A 96 -14.53 -0.84 -5.11
C GLN A 96 -13.77 -2.15 -5.24
N ILE A 97 -14.14 -2.97 -6.22
CA ILE A 97 -13.42 -4.20 -6.56
C ILE A 97 -12.66 -3.97 -7.86
N ILE A 98 -11.34 -4.10 -7.79
CA ILE A 98 -10.42 -3.98 -8.91
C ILE A 98 -10.03 -5.39 -9.31
N ALA A 99 -10.50 -5.88 -10.44
CA ALA A 99 -10.26 -7.27 -10.88
C ALA A 99 -9.54 -7.33 -12.23
N GLY A 100 -8.91 -8.46 -12.53
CA GLY A 100 -8.26 -8.71 -13.81
C GLY A 100 -7.06 -9.65 -13.71
N PRO A 101 -6.38 -9.95 -14.83
CA PRO A 101 -5.32 -10.95 -14.85
C PRO A 101 -4.02 -10.44 -14.21
N CYS A 102 -3.19 -11.37 -13.73
CA CYS A 102 -1.85 -11.03 -13.21
C CYS A 102 -1.02 -10.30 -14.26
N SER A 103 -1.00 -10.80 -15.49
CA SER A 103 -0.27 -10.24 -16.62
C SER A 103 -1.16 -9.98 -17.83
N VAL A 104 -0.75 -8.99 -18.61
CA VAL A 104 -1.23 -8.81 -19.98
C VAL A 104 -0.47 -9.81 -20.85
N GLU A 105 -1.19 -10.77 -21.47
CA GLU A 105 -0.57 -11.89 -22.19
C GLU A 105 -0.85 -11.81 -23.69
N THR A 106 -2.11 -11.74 -24.04
CA THR A 106 -2.55 -11.60 -25.45
C THR A 106 -3.76 -10.66 -25.54
N GLN A 107 -4.02 -10.10 -26.73
CA GLN A 107 -5.22 -9.28 -26.93
C GLN A 107 -6.52 -10.06 -26.66
N PRO A 108 -6.70 -11.31 -27.15
CA PRO A 108 -7.90 -12.10 -26.84
C PRO A 108 -8.09 -12.36 -25.34
N GLN A 109 -7.01 -12.66 -24.61
CA GLN A 109 -7.06 -12.86 -23.17
C GLN A 109 -7.53 -11.58 -22.44
N MET A 110 -6.99 -10.41 -22.83
CA MET A 110 -7.37 -9.12 -22.24
C MET A 110 -8.80 -8.73 -22.59
N ASP A 111 -9.24 -8.96 -23.83
CA ASP A 111 -10.60 -8.69 -24.27
C ASP A 111 -11.62 -9.54 -23.46
N ALA A 112 -11.36 -10.82 -23.30
CA ALA A 112 -12.19 -11.71 -22.47
C ALA A 112 -12.15 -11.31 -20.99
N ALA A 113 -10.97 -10.99 -20.45
CA ALA A 113 -10.85 -10.54 -19.07
C ALA A 113 -11.65 -9.25 -18.82
N ALA A 114 -11.58 -8.26 -19.71
CA ALA A 114 -12.34 -7.02 -19.59
C ALA A 114 -13.86 -7.27 -19.60
N GLN A 115 -14.32 -8.16 -20.46
CA GLN A 115 -15.73 -8.57 -20.51
C GLN A 115 -16.16 -9.18 -19.16
N TYR A 116 -15.42 -10.15 -18.63
CA TYR A 116 -15.79 -10.83 -17.39
C TYR A 116 -15.72 -9.91 -16.17
N VAL A 117 -14.74 -8.99 -16.13
CA VAL A 117 -14.63 -7.96 -15.09
C VAL A 117 -15.87 -7.07 -15.09
N HIS A 118 -16.30 -6.61 -16.27
CA HIS A 118 -17.50 -5.80 -16.44
C HIS A 118 -18.77 -6.58 -16.06
N GLU A 119 -18.94 -7.81 -16.56
CA GLU A 119 -20.09 -8.67 -16.27
C GLU A 119 -20.21 -9.02 -14.77
N ALA A 120 -19.10 -9.12 -14.05
CA ALA A 120 -19.09 -9.32 -12.61
C ALA A 120 -19.47 -8.06 -11.81
N GLY A 121 -19.66 -6.91 -12.47
CA GLY A 121 -19.99 -5.63 -11.85
C GLY A 121 -18.78 -4.87 -11.30
N CYS A 122 -17.56 -5.31 -11.58
CA CYS A 122 -16.35 -4.57 -11.22
C CYS A 122 -16.21 -3.34 -12.13
N ARG A 123 -15.80 -2.23 -11.55
CA ARG A 123 -15.72 -0.94 -12.27
C ARG A 123 -14.31 -0.51 -12.64
N LEU A 124 -13.27 -1.20 -12.12
CA LEU A 124 -11.86 -0.96 -12.40
C LEU A 124 -11.21 -2.28 -12.80
N MET A 125 -10.25 -2.21 -13.71
CA MET A 125 -9.52 -3.39 -14.18
C MET A 125 -8.04 -3.28 -13.87
N ARG A 126 -7.44 -4.40 -13.39
CA ARG A 126 -5.99 -4.51 -13.20
C ARG A 126 -5.35 -5.44 -14.24
N GLY A 127 -4.09 -5.19 -14.56
CA GLY A 127 -3.27 -6.04 -15.41
C GLY A 127 -1.83 -5.56 -15.42
N GLY A 128 -0.87 -6.48 -15.34
CA GLY A 128 0.57 -6.15 -15.37
C GLY A 128 1.13 -6.17 -16.79
N ALA A 129 1.45 -5.01 -17.36
CA ALA A 129 2.16 -4.89 -18.64
C ALA A 129 3.67 -5.13 -18.49
N PHE A 130 4.21 -4.78 -17.34
CA PHE A 130 5.59 -5.06 -16.90
C PHE A 130 5.53 -5.99 -15.68
N LYS A 131 6.47 -6.94 -15.59
CA LYS A 131 6.44 -7.98 -14.53
C LYS A 131 7.74 -8.04 -13.75
N PRO A 132 7.72 -7.78 -12.41
CA PRO A 132 8.88 -7.93 -11.55
C PRO A 132 9.10 -9.41 -11.23
N ARG A 133 9.96 -10.09 -12.02
CA ARG A 133 10.21 -11.53 -11.84
C ARG A 133 11.50 -11.78 -11.10
N THR A 134 11.49 -12.78 -10.21
CA THR A 134 12.70 -13.24 -9.51
C THR A 134 13.67 -13.93 -10.48
N SER A 135 13.14 -14.68 -11.47
CA SER A 135 13.95 -15.29 -12.51
C SER A 135 13.99 -14.41 -13.76
N PRO A 136 15.19 -14.16 -14.35
CA PRO A 136 15.29 -13.42 -15.60
C PRO A 136 14.76 -14.21 -16.81
N TYR A 137 14.54 -15.51 -16.67
CA TYR A 137 13.99 -16.37 -17.72
C TYR A 137 12.47 -16.47 -17.69
N ALA A 138 11.82 -15.96 -16.65
CA ALA A 138 10.36 -15.90 -16.58
C ALA A 138 9.84 -14.78 -17.49
N PHE A 139 8.55 -14.85 -17.85
CA PHE A 139 7.88 -13.83 -18.65
C PHE A 139 7.98 -12.46 -17.98
N GLN A 140 8.57 -11.49 -18.67
CA GLN A 140 8.86 -10.14 -18.15
C GLN A 140 7.74 -9.12 -18.43
N GLY A 141 6.65 -9.53 -19.09
CA GLY A 141 5.61 -8.65 -19.61
C GLY A 141 5.92 -8.16 -21.05
N HIS A 142 4.90 -7.62 -21.69
CA HIS A 142 5.01 -7.06 -23.06
C HIS A 142 5.41 -5.58 -23.07
N GLY A 143 5.65 -4.98 -21.89
CA GLY A 143 6.04 -3.58 -21.82
C GLY A 143 5.00 -2.63 -22.44
N GLU A 144 5.43 -1.74 -23.32
CA GLU A 144 4.56 -0.75 -23.95
C GLU A 144 3.45 -1.39 -24.80
N GLU A 145 3.72 -2.49 -25.53
CA GLU A 145 2.69 -3.23 -26.26
C GLU A 145 1.60 -3.75 -25.32
N GLY A 146 2.00 -4.21 -24.12
CA GLY A 146 1.06 -4.64 -23.10
C GLY A 146 0.13 -3.51 -22.64
N LEU A 147 0.63 -2.27 -22.51
CA LEU A 147 -0.20 -1.11 -22.19
C LEU A 147 -1.22 -0.83 -23.31
N VAL A 148 -0.81 -0.97 -24.57
CA VAL A 148 -1.71 -0.81 -25.74
C VAL A 148 -2.81 -1.86 -25.73
N MET A 149 -2.46 -3.14 -25.55
CA MET A 149 -3.44 -4.23 -25.47
C MET A 149 -4.42 -4.02 -24.34
N PHE A 150 -3.92 -3.65 -23.17
CA PHE A 150 -4.76 -3.39 -21.99
C PHE A 150 -5.70 -2.22 -22.23
N ARG A 151 -5.21 -1.08 -22.73
CA ARG A 151 -6.04 0.10 -23.01
C ARG A 151 -7.17 -0.26 -23.97
N LYS A 152 -6.88 -0.95 -25.07
CA LYS A 152 -7.86 -1.36 -26.07
C LYS A 152 -8.96 -2.26 -25.50
N ALA A 153 -8.62 -3.20 -24.61
CA ALA A 153 -9.60 -4.06 -23.96
C ALA A 153 -10.47 -3.29 -22.94
N ALA A 154 -9.82 -2.47 -22.09
CA ALA A 154 -10.48 -1.73 -21.02
C ALA A 154 -11.45 -0.66 -21.54
N GLU A 155 -11.12 0.04 -22.63
CA GLU A 155 -11.95 1.08 -23.24
C GLU A 155 -13.30 0.56 -23.74
N ARG A 156 -13.40 -0.70 -24.16
CA ARG A 156 -14.67 -1.31 -24.62
C ARG A 156 -15.75 -1.32 -23.54
N TYR A 157 -15.34 -1.33 -22.28
CA TYR A 157 -16.24 -1.41 -21.12
C TYR A 157 -16.09 -0.20 -20.17
N ASN A 158 -15.41 0.86 -20.60
CA ASN A 158 -15.11 2.04 -19.79
C ASN A 158 -14.47 1.72 -18.45
N LEU A 159 -13.56 0.74 -18.42
CA LEU A 159 -12.84 0.31 -17.22
C LEU A 159 -11.53 1.11 -17.07
N PRO A 160 -11.35 1.92 -16.02
CA PRO A 160 -10.06 2.51 -15.72
C PRO A 160 -9.00 1.43 -15.48
N MET A 161 -7.80 1.68 -16.03
CA MET A 161 -6.66 0.77 -15.97
C MET A 161 -5.84 0.97 -14.71
N VAL A 162 -5.57 -0.12 -13.99
CA VAL A 162 -4.61 -0.19 -12.89
C VAL A 162 -3.43 -1.07 -13.31
N THR A 163 -2.23 -0.51 -13.39
CA THR A 163 -1.04 -1.27 -13.79
C THR A 163 0.20 -0.86 -13.01
N GLU A 164 1.14 -1.80 -12.84
CA GLU A 164 2.34 -1.62 -12.01
C GLU A 164 3.44 -0.88 -12.77
N LEU A 165 3.92 0.22 -12.17
CA LEU A 165 5.13 0.95 -12.55
C LEU A 165 6.30 0.42 -11.72
N MET A 166 7.32 -0.11 -12.40
CA MET A 166 8.47 -0.73 -11.74
C MET A 166 9.69 0.19 -11.66
N ASP A 167 9.81 1.10 -12.62
CA ASP A 167 10.99 1.94 -12.80
C ASP A 167 10.59 3.33 -13.28
N VAL A 168 11.28 4.36 -12.81
CA VAL A 168 11.02 5.76 -13.16
C VAL A 168 11.12 6.01 -14.67
N ARG A 169 11.97 5.27 -15.38
CA ARG A 169 12.13 5.37 -16.85
C ARG A 169 10.89 4.99 -17.64
N GLN A 170 9.95 4.28 -17.01
CA GLN A 170 8.67 3.89 -17.60
C GLN A 170 7.58 4.95 -17.44
N LEU A 171 7.80 5.99 -16.60
CA LEU A 171 6.77 6.95 -16.23
C LEU A 171 6.22 7.71 -17.45
N ASP A 172 7.11 8.19 -18.34
CA ASP A 172 6.68 8.87 -19.56
C ASP A 172 5.83 7.97 -20.47
N THR A 173 6.16 6.68 -20.54
CA THR A 173 5.37 5.68 -21.27
C THR A 173 3.98 5.51 -20.65
N PHE A 174 3.89 5.47 -19.32
CA PHE A 174 2.60 5.42 -18.60
C PHE A 174 1.74 6.64 -18.88
N MET A 175 2.34 7.83 -18.88
CA MET A 175 1.63 9.08 -19.20
C MET A 175 1.20 9.11 -20.67
N LYS A 176 2.05 8.72 -21.60
CA LYS A 176 1.76 8.61 -23.05
C LYS A 176 0.56 7.69 -23.32
N HIS A 177 0.48 6.55 -22.65
CA HIS A 177 -0.62 5.59 -22.78
C HIS A 177 -1.78 5.86 -21.82
N ASN A 178 -1.75 7.04 -21.17
CA ASN A 178 -2.83 7.55 -20.32
C ASN A 178 -3.29 6.55 -19.26
N VAL A 179 -2.34 5.86 -18.59
CA VAL A 179 -2.64 4.96 -17.46
C VAL A 179 -3.48 5.71 -16.42
N ASP A 180 -4.55 5.08 -15.92
CA ASP A 180 -5.51 5.77 -15.05
C ASP A 180 -5.09 5.72 -13.59
N VAL A 181 -4.51 4.61 -13.13
CA VAL A 181 -4.01 4.42 -11.77
C VAL A 181 -2.65 3.73 -11.83
N ILE A 182 -1.66 4.33 -11.21
CA ILE A 182 -0.31 3.78 -11.10
C ILE A 182 -0.25 2.88 -9.86
N GLN A 183 0.13 1.62 -10.02
CA GLN A 183 0.43 0.76 -8.90
C GLN A 183 1.93 0.76 -8.63
N ILE A 184 2.33 1.02 -7.38
CA ILE A 184 3.69 0.78 -6.89
C ILE A 184 3.70 -0.59 -6.21
N GLY A 185 4.48 -1.50 -6.77
CA GLY A 185 4.57 -2.87 -6.30
C GLY A 185 5.31 -2.98 -4.96
N THR A 186 5.07 -4.09 -4.29
CA THR A 186 5.64 -4.42 -2.97
C THR A 186 7.16 -4.26 -2.91
N ARG A 187 7.88 -4.65 -3.97
CA ARG A 187 9.35 -4.56 -4.04
C ARG A 187 9.84 -3.13 -4.20
N SER A 188 8.98 -2.23 -4.68
CA SER A 188 9.30 -0.83 -4.96
C SER A 188 8.76 0.14 -3.90
N MET A 189 8.15 -0.36 -2.80
CA MET A 189 7.60 0.48 -1.74
C MET A 189 8.66 1.43 -1.13
N GLN A 190 9.90 0.99 -1.05
CA GLN A 190 11.02 1.78 -0.51
C GLN A 190 11.95 2.32 -1.60
N ASN A 191 11.55 2.29 -2.86
CA ASN A 191 12.26 3.00 -3.93
C ASN A 191 11.86 4.48 -3.89
N PHE A 192 12.49 5.23 -2.97
CA PHE A 192 12.13 6.62 -2.71
C PHE A 192 12.31 7.54 -3.93
N ASP A 193 13.24 7.24 -4.82
CA ASP A 193 13.39 8.03 -6.05
C ASP A 193 12.21 7.81 -7.00
N LEU A 194 11.72 6.57 -7.13
CA LEU A 194 10.49 6.29 -7.86
C LEU A 194 9.28 6.98 -7.20
N LEU A 195 9.17 6.95 -5.86
CA LEU A 195 8.07 7.58 -5.13
C LEU A 195 8.05 9.10 -5.31
N LYS A 196 9.23 9.75 -5.32
CA LYS A 196 9.35 11.19 -5.58
C LYS A 196 8.85 11.56 -6.97
N GLU A 197 9.20 10.77 -8.00
CA GLU A 197 8.76 11.06 -9.38
C GLU A 197 7.25 10.80 -9.56
N VAL A 198 6.73 9.73 -8.99
CA VAL A 198 5.28 9.46 -8.98
C VAL A 198 4.50 10.51 -8.18
N GLY A 199 5.13 11.12 -7.18
CA GLY A 199 4.57 12.25 -6.44
C GLY A 199 4.36 13.52 -7.26
N LYS A 200 5.03 13.66 -8.41
CA LYS A 200 4.92 14.84 -9.28
C LYS A 200 3.82 14.74 -10.35
N VAL A 201 3.22 13.56 -10.52
CA VAL A 201 2.18 13.36 -11.54
C VAL A 201 0.79 13.34 -10.92
N ASP A 202 -0.18 13.88 -11.64
CA ASP A 202 -1.59 13.90 -11.20
C ASP A 202 -2.30 12.61 -11.62
N LYS A 203 -1.92 11.49 -11.01
CA LYS A 203 -2.57 10.18 -11.19
C LYS A 203 -2.75 9.52 -9.84
N PRO A 204 -3.89 8.86 -9.58
CA PRO A 204 -4.05 8.03 -8.39
C PRO A 204 -2.98 6.95 -8.31
N VAL A 205 -2.47 6.71 -7.10
CA VAL A 205 -1.38 5.77 -6.83
C VAL A 205 -1.83 4.73 -5.83
N ILE A 206 -1.79 3.46 -6.21
CA ILE A 206 -1.92 2.34 -5.29
C ILE A 206 -0.53 1.97 -4.80
N LEU A 207 -0.28 2.16 -3.50
CA LEU A 207 0.98 1.82 -2.86
C LEU A 207 0.84 0.50 -2.09
N LYS A 208 1.42 -0.58 -2.63
CA LYS A 208 1.44 -1.90 -1.99
C LYS A 208 2.44 -1.96 -0.85
N ARG A 209 2.03 -2.55 0.28
CA ARG A 209 2.89 -2.79 1.44
C ARG A 209 4.08 -3.69 1.08
N GLY A 210 5.26 -3.37 1.57
CA GLY A 210 6.43 -4.22 1.54
C GLY A 210 6.22 -5.50 2.36
N MET A 211 6.78 -6.64 1.92
CA MET A 211 6.54 -7.95 2.54
C MET A 211 7.03 -8.05 4.00
N SER A 212 7.93 -7.18 4.43
CA SER A 212 8.45 -7.11 5.78
C SER A 212 8.37 -5.69 6.36
N ALA A 213 7.59 -4.81 5.70
CA ALA A 213 7.46 -3.41 6.10
C ALA A 213 6.50 -3.25 7.28
N THR A 214 6.91 -2.45 8.25
CA THR A 214 6.03 -1.96 9.30
C THR A 214 4.98 -0.99 8.74
N ILE A 215 3.93 -0.74 9.49
CA ILE A 215 2.92 0.26 9.12
C ILE A 215 3.55 1.66 9.07
N SER A 216 4.48 1.97 9.97
CA SER A 216 5.18 3.25 10.00
C SER A 216 6.01 3.48 8.73
N GLU A 217 6.80 2.50 8.29
CA GLU A 217 7.57 2.57 7.04
C GLU A 217 6.66 2.76 5.82
N TRP A 218 5.49 2.11 5.83
CA TRP A 218 4.53 2.22 4.75
C TRP A 218 3.86 3.60 4.70
N LEU A 219 3.51 4.17 5.86
CA LEU A 219 3.02 5.55 5.97
C LEU A 219 4.09 6.56 5.51
N MET A 220 5.36 6.36 5.89
CA MET A 220 6.46 7.18 5.43
C MET A 220 6.70 7.09 3.91
N ALA A 221 6.54 5.92 3.33
CA ALA A 221 6.61 5.76 1.87
C ALA A 221 5.50 6.56 1.16
N ALA A 222 4.28 6.54 1.70
CA ALA A 222 3.18 7.36 1.18
C ALA A 222 3.45 8.86 1.36
N GLU A 223 4.09 9.26 2.47
CA GLU A 223 4.48 10.66 2.72
C GLU A 223 5.43 11.19 1.63
N TYR A 224 6.35 10.36 1.10
CA TYR A 224 7.20 10.74 -0.03
C TYR A 224 6.41 11.12 -1.29
N ILE A 225 5.35 10.36 -1.59
CA ILE A 225 4.47 10.66 -2.72
C ILE A 225 3.69 11.95 -2.45
N ALA A 226 3.11 12.08 -1.25
CA ALA A 226 2.33 13.25 -0.86
C ALA A 226 3.16 14.53 -0.82
N ALA A 227 4.41 14.46 -0.35
CA ALA A 227 5.35 15.59 -0.35
C ALA A 227 5.73 16.07 -1.76
N GLY A 228 5.61 15.19 -2.77
CA GLY A 228 5.76 15.54 -4.18
C GLY A 228 4.57 16.32 -4.76
N GLY A 229 3.44 16.39 -4.04
CA GLY A 229 2.21 17.09 -4.43
C GLY A 229 1.06 16.16 -4.82
N ASN A 230 1.28 14.85 -4.94
CA ASN A 230 0.23 13.90 -5.26
C ASN A 230 -0.43 13.35 -3.98
N HIS A 231 -1.65 13.80 -3.71
CA HIS A 231 -2.44 13.38 -2.56
C HIS A 231 -3.42 12.23 -2.87
N ASN A 232 -3.48 11.75 -4.12
CA ASN A 232 -4.37 10.69 -4.56
C ASN A 232 -3.75 9.31 -4.32
N ILE A 233 -3.51 8.97 -3.06
CA ILE A 233 -2.81 7.75 -2.65
C ILE A 233 -3.79 6.76 -2.04
N ILE A 234 -3.64 5.49 -2.37
CA ILE A 234 -4.44 4.36 -1.90
C ILE A 234 -3.49 3.32 -1.31
N PHE A 235 -3.62 3.01 -0.04
CA PHE A 235 -2.86 1.92 0.58
C PHE A 235 -3.41 0.57 0.14
N CYS A 236 -2.53 -0.40 -0.15
CA CYS A 236 -2.92 -1.76 -0.51
C CYS A 236 -2.18 -2.79 0.35
N GLU A 237 -2.87 -3.34 1.35
CA GLU A 237 -2.38 -4.49 2.12
C GLU A 237 -2.38 -5.73 1.23
N ARG A 238 -1.32 -6.56 1.27
CA ARG A 238 -1.14 -7.73 0.40
C ARG A 238 -0.47 -8.92 1.07
N GLY A 239 -0.44 -8.89 2.38
CA GLY A 239 0.20 -9.90 3.22
C GLY A 239 1.67 -9.59 3.50
N ILE A 240 2.09 -10.02 4.68
CA ILE A 240 3.47 -9.95 5.16
C ILE A 240 4.10 -11.33 5.16
N ARG A 241 5.39 -11.39 4.89
CA ARG A 241 6.15 -12.64 4.97
C ARG A 241 6.37 -13.02 6.41
N THR A 242 6.09 -14.29 6.73
CA THR A 242 6.34 -14.88 8.05
C THR A 242 7.11 -16.20 7.88
N PHE A 243 7.26 -16.94 8.96
CA PHE A 243 7.82 -18.30 8.96
C PHE A 243 6.88 -19.36 8.36
N GLU A 244 5.58 -19.05 8.16
CA GLU A 244 4.59 -19.97 7.62
C GLU A 244 4.84 -20.26 6.13
N THR A 245 4.67 -21.50 5.72
CA THR A 245 4.94 -22.00 4.36
C THR A 245 3.73 -22.59 3.64
N TYR A 246 2.59 -22.77 4.33
CA TYR A 246 1.37 -23.32 3.74
C TYR A 246 0.70 -22.40 2.73
N TYR A 247 0.95 -21.09 2.88
CA TYR A 247 0.44 -20.03 2.02
C TYR A 247 1.53 -19.00 1.75
N ARG A 248 1.30 -18.15 0.77
CA ARG A 248 2.33 -17.23 0.26
C ARG A 248 2.75 -16.18 1.30
N ASN A 249 1.77 -15.51 1.94
CA ASN A 249 1.97 -14.50 2.98
C ASN A 249 0.77 -14.48 3.93
N VAL A 250 0.98 -14.02 5.15
CA VAL A 250 -0.10 -13.76 6.11
C VAL A 250 -0.80 -12.46 5.76
N LEU A 251 -2.10 -12.50 5.47
CA LEU A 251 -2.90 -11.28 5.33
C LEU A 251 -3.02 -10.62 6.70
N ASP A 252 -2.47 -9.41 6.83
CA ASP A 252 -2.56 -8.62 8.04
C ASP A 252 -3.87 -7.81 8.05
N VAL A 253 -4.96 -8.47 8.42
CA VAL A 253 -6.28 -7.84 8.54
C VAL A 253 -6.27 -6.72 9.59
N THR A 254 -5.41 -6.84 10.61
CA THR A 254 -5.25 -5.85 11.68
C THR A 254 -4.71 -4.51 11.16
N ALA A 255 -3.93 -4.52 10.08
CA ALA A 255 -3.43 -3.30 9.46
C ALA A 255 -4.56 -2.38 8.98
N ILE A 256 -5.72 -2.92 8.60
CA ILE A 256 -6.85 -2.13 8.09
C ILE A 256 -7.36 -1.13 9.12
N PRO A 257 -7.87 -1.53 10.30
CA PRO A 257 -8.35 -0.59 11.31
C PRO A 257 -7.24 0.32 11.85
N VAL A 258 -5.98 -0.14 11.90
CA VAL A 258 -4.85 0.71 12.29
C VAL A 258 -4.66 1.84 11.28
N LEU A 259 -4.60 1.54 9.97
CA LEU A 259 -4.49 2.55 8.93
C LEU A 259 -5.69 3.50 8.92
N LYS A 260 -6.91 3.00 9.06
CA LYS A 260 -8.12 3.84 9.15
C LYS A 260 -8.08 4.82 10.33
N LYS A 261 -7.37 4.50 11.40
CA LYS A 261 -7.11 5.40 12.52
C LYS A 261 -5.96 6.38 12.24
N GLU A 262 -4.88 5.91 11.64
CA GLU A 262 -3.63 6.68 11.48
C GLU A 262 -3.66 7.63 10.28
N THR A 263 -4.34 7.24 9.19
CA THR A 263 -4.40 8.02 7.95
C THR A 263 -5.83 8.31 7.51
N HIS A 264 -6.00 9.35 6.72
CA HIS A 264 -7.26 9.69 6.05
C HIS A 264 -7.42 9.03 4.68
N LEU A 265 -6.37 8.40 4.17
CA LEU A 265 -6.31 7.82 2.83
C LEU A 265 -7.04 6.47 2.76
N PRO A 266 -7.60 6.10 1.60
CA PRO A 266 -8.29 4.82 1.44
C PRO A 266 -7.34 3.63 1.59
N VAL A 267 -7.89 2.51 2.09
CA VAL A 267 -7.18 1.25 2.31
C VAL A 267 -7.87 0.14 1.55
N ILE A 268 -7.20 -0.47 0.58
CA ILE A 268 -7.66 -1.65 -0.12
C ILE A 268 -6.80 -2.87 0.23
N VAL A 269 -7.26 -4.05 -0.14
CA VAL A 269 -6.57 -5.32 0.16
C VAL A 269 -6.41 -6.16 -1.10
N ASP A 270 -5.28 -6.80 -1.24
CA ASP A 270 -4.98 -7.79 -2.27
C ASP A 270 -4.92 -9.20 -1.64
N PRO A 271 -6.05 -9.92 -1.59
CA PRO A 271 -6.13 -11.25 -1.01
C PRO A 271 -5.44 -12.30 -1.89
N SER A 272 -5.36 -12.07 -3.21
CA SER A 272 -4.72 -12.99 -4.15
C SER A 272 -3.23 -13.14 -3.87
N HIS A 273 -2.52 -12.02 -3.72
CA HIS A 273 -1.08 -12.05 -3.40
C HIS A 273 -0.80 -12.34 -1.93
N ALA A 274 -1.77 -12.15 -1.04
CA ALA A 274 -1.64 -12.57 0.36
C ALA A 274 -1.68 -14.11 0.46
N GLY A 275 -2.80 -14.73 0.12
CA GLY A 275 -2.99 -16.18 0.25
C GLY A 275 -2.16 -17.00 -0.76
N GLY A 276 -2.05 -16.51 -2.00
CA GLY A 276 -1.33 -17.18 -3.09
C GLY A 276 -2.07 -18.41 -3.66
N LYS A 277 -3.33 -18.62 -3.28
CA LYS A 277 -4.19 -19.71 -3.74
C LYS A 277 -5.62 -19.21 -3.95
N ALA A 278 -6.23 -19.54 -5.09
CA ALA A 278 -7.56 -19.08 -5.48
C ALA A 278 -8.63 -19.42 -4.43
N TRP A 279 -8.61 -20.64 -3.87
CA TRP A 279 -9.60 -21.08 -2.86
C TRP A 279 -9.59 -20.25 -1.56
N MET A 280 -8.47 -19.56 -1.24
CA MET A 280 -8.35 -18.68 -0.07
C MET A 280 -8.95 -17.29 -0.32
N VAL A 281 -8.94 -16.83 -1.58
CA VAL A 281 -9.33 -15.46 -1.95
C VAL A 281 -10.72 -15.07 -1.43
N PRO A 282 -11.77 -15.92 -1.54
CA PRO A 282 -13.11 -15.53 -1.06
C PRO A 282 -13.17 -15.30 0.44
N ALA A 283 -12.48 -16.12 1.24
CA ALA A 283 -12.47 -15.97 2.70
C ALA A 283 -11.71 -14.72 3.13
N LEU A 284 -10.52 -14.51 2.57
CA LEU A 284 -9.69 -13.34 2.85
C LEU A 284 -10.35 -12.03 2.40
N SER A 285 -11.04 -12.04 1.25
CA SER A 285 -11.81 -10.91 0.74
C SER A 285 -12.91 -10.49 1.69
N ARG A 286 -13.72 -11.44 2.16
CA ARG A 286 -14.79 -11.16 3.14
C ARG A 286 -14.24 -10.63 4.45
N ALA A 287 -13.15 -11.20 4.97
CA ALA A 287 -12.48 -10.72 6.16
C ALA A 287 -11.98 -9.28 6.01
N ALA A 288 -11.37 -8.94 4.87
CA ALA A 288 -10.89 -7.59 4.58
C ALA A 288 -12.02 -6.56 4.55
N ILE A 289 -13.13 -6.86 3.86
CA ILE A 289 -14.29 -5.96 3.82
C ILE A 289 -14.92 -5.81 5.20
N ALA A 290 -15.10 -6.90 5.94
CA ALA A 290 -15.62 -6.86 7.31
C ALA A 290 -14.72 -6.03 8.26
N ALA A 291 -13.41 -6.02 8.05
CA ALA A 291 -12.47 -5.19 8.79
C ALA A 291 -12.47 -3.70 8.39
N GLY A 292 -13.21 -3.32 7.34
CA GLY A 292 -13.40 -1.93 6.92
C GLY A 292 -12.57 -1.50 5.71
N ALA A 293 -12.03 -2.42 4.91
CA ALA A 293 -11.33 -2.08 3.66
C ALA A 293 -12.25 -1.31 2.69
N ASP A 294 -11.67 -0.34 1.98
CA ASP A 294 -12.37 0.50 0.99
C ASP A 294 -12.46 -0.16 -0.38
N GLY A 295 -11.78 -1.27 -0.57
CA GLY A 295 -11.81 -2.04 -1.79
C GLY A 295 -10.92 -3.27 -1.76
N LEU A 296 -10.95 -4.01 -2.87
CA LEU A 296 -10.10 -5.19 -3.08
C LEU A 296 -9.39 -5.08 -4.44
N LEU A 297 -8.21 -5.67 -4.51
CA LEU A 297 -7.44 -5.90 -5.74
C LEU A 297 -7.32 -7.41 -5.95
N VAL A 298 -8.09 -7.98 -6.88
CA VAL A 298 -8.25 -9.43 -7.04
C VAL A 298 -7.73 -9.90 -8.38
N GLU A 299 -7.02 -11.01 -8.39
CA GLU A 299 -6.63 -11.66 -9.65
C GLU A 299 -7.73 -12.58 -10.17
N MET A 300 -8.10 -12.35 -11.43
CA MET A 300 -9.01 -13.19 -12.20
C MET A 300 -8.42 -13.42 -13.59
N HIS A 301 -8.49 -14.62 -14.10
CA HIS A 301 -8.05 -14.97 -15.45
C HIS A 301 -9.18 -15.72 -16.19
N PRO A 302 -9.42 -15.46 -17.49
CA PRO A 302 -10.41 -16.19 -18.27
C PRO A 302 -10.26 -17.72 -18.19
N THR A 303 -9.01 -18.20 -18.20
CA THR A 303 -8.65 -19.63 -18.09
C THR A 303 -7.41 -19.75 -17.19
N PRO A 304 -7.56 -19.81 -15.85
CA PRO A 304 -6.41 -19.75 -14.91
C PRO A 304 -5.29 -20.75 -15.19
N CYS A 305 -5.61 -21.97 -15.66
CA CYS A 305 -4.61 -22.99 -15.98
C CYS A 305 -3.71 -22.65 -17.19
N GLU A 306 -4.09 -21.66 -18.01
CA GLU A 306 -3.31 -21.16 -19.15
C GLU A 306 -2.54 -19.87 -18.81
N ALA A 307 -2.71 -19.33 -17.59
CA ALA A 307 -2.06 -18.08 -17.20
C ALA A 307 -0.53 -18.20 -17.21
N TRP A 308 0.14 -17.20 -17.79
CA TRP A 308 1.60 -17.15 -17.89
C TRP A 308 2.29 -16.79 -16.57
N CYS A 309 1.53 -16.28 -15.60
CA CYS A 309 2.00 -16.08 -14.24
C CYS A 309 0.88 -16.13 -13.20
N ASP A 310 1.26 -16.56 -11.99
CA ASP A 310 0.44 -16.60 -10.79
C ASP A 310 -0.92 -17.36 -10.97
N ALA A 311 -0.93 -18.42 -11.79
CA ALA A 311 -2.11 -19.24 -12.11
C ALA A 311 -2.86 -19.73 -10.84
N ASP A 312 -2.12 -20.15 -9.83
CA ASP A 312 -2.64 -20.76 -8.60
C ASP A 312 -3.55 -19.85 -7.76
N GLN A 313 -3.43 -18.54 -7.92
CA GLN A 313 -4.16 -17.55 -7.13
C GLN A 313 -5.26 -16.82 -7.90
N ALA A 314 -5.33 -17.03 -9.23
CA ALA A 314 -6.31 -16.39 -10.08
C ALA A 314 -7.68 -17.06 -9.96
N LEU A 315 -8.73 -16.27 -9.75
CA LEU A 315 -10.11 -16.73 -9.81
C LEU A 315 -10.53 -16.99 -11.26
N THR A 316 -11.44 -17.90 -11.47
CA THR A 316 -12.24 -18.01 -12.69
C THR A 316 -13.27 -16.88 -12.75
N PRO A 317 -13.87 -16.57 -13.94
CA PRO A 317 -14.96 -15.62 -14.06
C PRO A 317 -16.17 -15.93 -13.16
N ASP A 318 -16.55 -17.20 -13.04
CA ASP A 318 -17.69 -17.63 -12.21
C ASP A 318 -17.38 -17.49 -10.70
N GLU A 319 -16.15 -17.78 -10.29
CA GLU A 319 -15.73 -17.54 -8.91
C GLU A 319 -15.71 -16.04 -8.56
N LEU A 320 -15.31 -15.18 -9.50
CA LEU A 320 -15.39 -13.73 -9.31
C LEU A 320 -16.84 -13.26 -9.15
N LYS A 321 -17.77 -13.72 -10.01
CA LYS A 321 -19.21 -13.40 -9.89
C LYS A 321 -19.77 -13.86 -8.54
N THR A 322 -19.43 -15.07 -8.11
CA THR A 322 -19.85 -15.63 -6.81
C THR A 322 -19.27 -14.80 -5.65
N LEU A 323 -18.02 -14.40 -5.76
CA LEU A 323 -17.36 -13.54 -4.78
C LEU A 323 -18.12 -12.21 -4.65
N MET A 324 -18.44 -11.53 -5.74
CA MET A 324 -19.17 -10.25 -5.74
C MET A 324 -20.49 -10.33 -4.99
N VAL A 325 -21.26 -11.40 -5.19
CA VAL A 325 -22.53 -11.63 -4.45
C VAL A 325 -22.26 -11.73 -2.93
N SER A 326 -21.27 -12.52 -2.54
CA SER A 326 -20.94 -12.70 -1.11
C SER A 326 -20.42 -11.43 -0.46
N LEU A 327 -19.67 -10.61 -1.20
CA LEU A 327 -19.15 -9.33 -0.70
C LEU A 327 -20.27 -8.30 -0.52
N GLY A 328 -21.30 -8.30 -1.40
CA GLY A 328 -22.47 -7.45 -1.23
C GLY A 328 -23.18 -7.68 0.11
N ALA A 329 -23.34 -8.93 0.53
CA ALA A 329 -23.92 -9.28 1.83
C ALA A 329 -23.07 -8.75 3.00
N ILE A 330 -21.75 -8.91 2.96
CA ILE A 330 -20.84 -8.42 4.00
C ILE A 330 -20.83 -6.88 4.04
N ALA A 331 -20.77 -6.23 2.87
CA ALA A 331 -20.82 -4.77 2.78
C ALA A 331 -22.11 -4.22 3.42
N GLY A 332 -23.27 -4.83 3.12
CA GLY A 332 -24.55 -4.47 3.75
C GLY A 332 -24.54 -4.64 5.27
N ALA A 333 -23.91 -5.70 5.80
CA ALA A 333 -23.82 -5.94 7.24
C ALA A 333 -23.02 -4.86 7.98
N ILE A 334 -22.06 -4.19 7.32
CA ILE A 334 -21.27 -3.07 7.86
C ILE A 334 -21.78 -1.69 7.40
N GLY A 335 -22.98 -1.61 6.82
CA GLY A 335 -23.61 -0.35 6.39
C GLY A 335 -23.00 0.27 5.14
N ARG A 336 -22.33 -0.52 4.29
CA ARG A 336 -21.68 -0.10 3.04
C ARG A 336 -22.32 -0.80 1.82
N THR A 337 -21.94 -0.36 0.62
CA THR A 337 -22.40 -0.93 -0.66
C THR A 337 -21.22 -1.34 -1.54
N ILE A 338 -21.44 -2.20 -2.51
CA ILE A 338 -20.49 -2.52 -3.59
C ILE A 338 -20.98 -1.94 -4.91
#